data_cdca68995017198adc415a34a1218b21
#
_entry.id   cdca68995017198adc415a34a1218b21
#
_cell.length_a   1.000
_cell.length_b   1.000
_cell.length_c   1.000
_cell.angle_alpha   90.00
_cell.angle_beta   90.00
_cell.angle_gamma   90.00
#
_symmetry.space_group_name_H-M   'P 1'
#
loop_
_entity.id
_entity.type
_entity.pdbx_description
1 polymer ?
#
loop_
_entity_poly.entity_id
_entity_poly.type
_entity_poly.pdbx_seq_one_letter_code
_entity_poly.pdbx_strand_id
1 'polypeptide(L)'
;MSEVNGDDVGLASVLDRWETRRERAAKGVIHIKGSEQQWELNRQGRCRFYAHLGRTDLANPDWISFRHEIHTHSGVHVHQGGLALFVTRGRGYTICDGRRADWKEGDVILLPIQPGGVEHQHFNLGDEPCEWIAFAFNPWLDAMGNGYEQKENHPEYREESE
;
A
#
# COMPACT_ATOMS: atom_id res chain seq x y z
N MET A 1 15.96 28.19 23.77
CA MET A 1 16.55 27.72 22.49
C MET A 1 18.04 27.73 22.68
N SER A 2 18.68 26.58 22.90
CA SER A 2 20.14 26.45 22.97
C SER A 2 20.69 26.53 21.54
N GLU A 3 21.61 27.47 21.32
CA GLU A 3 22.35 27.50 20.04
C GLU A 3 23.05 26.16 19.88
N VAL A 4 22.71 25.42 18.83
CA VAL A 4 23.40 24.19 18.44
C VAL A 4 24.73 24.62 17.88
N ASN A 5 25.84 24.27 18.55
CA ASN A 5 27.20 24.49 18.02
C ASN A 5 27.30 23.73 16.69
N GLY A 6 27.89 24.36 15.66
CA GLY A 6 28.03 23.81 14.33
C GLY A 6 28.70 22.42 14.23
N ASP A 7 29.40 22.02 15.29
CA ASP A 7 30.08 20.70 15.38
C ASP A 7 29.16 19.54 15.76
N ASP A 8 27.88 19.79 16.14
CA ASP A 8 26.94 18.76 16.66
C ASP A 8 25.70 18.56 15.76
N VAL A 9 25.69 19.15 14.58
CA VAL A 9 24.52 19.09 13.66
C VAL A 9 24.12 17.66 13.33
N GLY A 10 25.08 16.76 13.14
CA GLY A 10 24.81 15.36 12.81
C GLY A 10 24.11 14.62 13.95
N LEU A 11 24.61 14.76 15.18
CA LEU A 11 24.01 14.12 16.35
C LEU A 11 22.65 14.76 16.70
N ALA A 12 22.55 16.08 16.62
CA ALA A 12 21.30 16.80 16.86
C ALA A 12 20.17 16.31 15.91
N SER A 13 20.47 16.11 14.65
CA SER A 13 19.49 15.60 13.67
C SER A 13 19.04 14.17 13.97
N VAL A 14 19.93 13.31 14.49
CA VAL A 14 19.56 11.96 14.92
C VAL A 14 18.64 12.00 16.15
N LEU A 15 18.97 12.84 17.13
CA LEU A 15 18.17 13.00 18.35
C LEU A 15 16.78 13.56 18.04
N ASP A 16 16.68 14.59 17.21
CA ASP A 16 15.42 15.19 16.75
C ASP A 16 14.53 14.16 16.03
N ARG A 17 15.11 13.34 15.16
CA ARG A 17 14.40 12.25 14.51
C ARG A 17 13.83 11.25 15.51
N TRP A 18 14.59 10.89 16.55
CA TRP A 18 14.11 9.97 17.60
C TRP A 18 13.03 10.61 18.48
N GLU A 19 13.15 11.89 18.80
CA GLU A 19 12.15 12.63 19.55
C GLU A 19 10.82 12.71 18.77
N THR A 20 10.88 13.08 17.49
CA THR A 20 9.72 13.08 16.59
C THR A 20 9.03 11.71 16.54
N ARG A 21 9.80 10.61 16.48
CA ARG A 21 9.24 9.26 16.50
C ARG A 21 8.57 8.91 17.82
N ARG A 22 9.16 9.30 18.96
CA ARG A 22 8.57 9.10 20.30
C ARG A 22 7.26 9.87 20.45
N GLU A 23 7.23 11.13 20.05
CA GLU A 23 6.02 11.94 20.09
C GLU A 23 4.91 11.36 19.24
N ARG A 24 5.24 10.92 18.03
CA ARG A 24 4.30 10.26 17.12
C ARG A 24 3.76 8.96 17.70
N ALA A 25 4.63 8.12 18.26
CA ALA A 25 4.21 6.88 18.94
C ALA A 25 3.28 7.14 20.14
N ALA A 26 3.51 8.24 20.86
CA ALA A 26 2.72 8.59 22.05
C ALA A 26 1.38 9.27 21.74
N LYS A 27 1.30 10.02 20.65
CA LYS A 27 0.15 10.90 20.35
C LYS A 27 -0.57 10.55 19.05
N GLY A 28 0.06 9.79 18.16
CA GLY A 28 -0.46 9.48 16.85
C GLY A 28 -1.67 8.54 16.87
N VAL A 29 -2.41 8.53 15.78
CA VAL A 29 -3.59 7.68 15.61
C VAL A 29 -3.16 6.22 15.56
N ILE A 30 -3.73 5.39 16.45
CA ILE A 30 -3.51 3.93 16.52
C ILE A 30 -4.71 3.12 16.05
N HIS A 31 -5.87 3.76 15.88
CA HIS A 31 -7.11 3.10 15.45
C HIS A 31 -7.73 3.87 14.30
N ILE A 32 -7.82 3.20 13.14
CA ILE A 32 -8.40 3.76 11.93
C ILE A 32 -9.71 3.02 11.66
N LYS A 33 -10.83 3.74 11.76
CA LYS A 33 -12.15 3.17 11.49
C LYS A 33 -12.37 3.04 9.99
N GLY A 34 -12.57 1.82 9.49
CA GLY A 34 -12.81 1.55 8.08
C GLY A 34 -14.07 2.25 7.55
N SER A 35 -15.10 2.42 8.37
CA SER A 35 -16.34 3.11 8.00
C SER A 35 -16.16 4.61 7.73
N GLU A 36 -15.08 5.21 8.25
CA GLU A 36 -14.76 6.63 8.06
C GLU A 36 -13.85 6.88 6.85
N GLN A 37 -13.31 5.82 6.24
CA GLN A 37 -12.47 5.92 5.05
C GLN A 37 -13.33 5.87 3.79
N GLN A 38 -13.01 6.75 2.83
CA GLN A 38 -13.75 6.82 1.57
C GLN A 38 -13.20 5.83 0.55
N TRP A 39 -14.09 5.31 -0.30
CA TRP A 39 -13.69 4.62 -1.51
C TRP A 39 -13.29 5.63 -2.58
N GLU A 40 -12.23 5.34 -3.29
CA GLU A 40 -11.78 6.08 -4.46
C GLU A 40 -11.61 5.13 -5.65
N LEU A 41 -11.83 5.64 -6.84
CA LEU A 41 -11.49 4.96 -8.07
C LEU A 41 -10.18 5.56 -8.58
N ASN A 42 -9.14 4.77 -8.62
CA ASN A 42 -7.82 5.16 -9.10
C ASN A 42 -7.36 4.25 -10.25
N ARG A 43 -6.14 4.44 -10.73
CA ARG A 43 -5.59 3.68 -11.87
C ARG A 43 -5.53 2.17 -11.64
N GLN A 44 -5.46 1.72 -10.39
CA GLN A 44 -5.48 0.30 -10.05
C GLN A 44 -6.91 -0.26 -9.98
N GLY A 45 -7.88 0.56 -9.60
CA GLY A 45 -9.29 0.19 -9.40
C GLY A 45 -9.90 0.89 -8.20
N ARG A 46 -10.91 0.26 -7.62
CA ARG A 46 -11.67 0.79 -6.49
C ARG A 46 -10.98 0.47 -5.18
N CYS A 47 -10.34 1.45 -4.58
CA CYS A 47 -9.53 1.31 -3.37
C CYS A 47 -10.07 2.14 -2.19
N ARG A 48 -9.78 1.68 -0.97
CA ARG A 48 -10.05 2.39 0.28
C ARG A 48 -8.81 2.33 1.15
N PHE A 49 -8.15 3.46 1.33
CA PHE A 49 -6.90 3.53 2.10
C PHE A 49 -7.17 3.73 3.59
N TYR A 50 -6.47 2.97 4.42
CA TYR A 50 -6.39 3.15 5.87
C TYR A 50 -5.12 3.89 6.26
N ALA A 51 -3.98 3.42 5.78
CA ALA A 51 -2.68 4.02 5.96
C ALA A 51 -2.00 4.20 4.61
N HIS A 52 -1.42 5.37 4.39
CA HIS A 52 -0.66 5.70 3.18
C HIS A 52 0.37 6.79 3.50
N LEU A 53 1.33 7.00 2.61
CA LEU A 53 2.47 7.90 2.84
C LEU A 53 2.08 9.37 3.11
N GLY A 54 0.91 9.80 2.64
CA GLY A 54 0.38 11.14 2.91
C GLY A 54 -0.21 11.33 4.32
N ARG A 55 -0.38 10.24 5.10
CA ARG A 55 -0.91 10.29 6.46
C ARG A 55 0.22 10.48 7.47
N THR A 56 0.39 11.71 7.92
CA THR A 56 1.43 12.09 8.90
C THR A 56 0.94 12.01 10.35
N ASP A 57 -0.35 11.79 10.58
CA ASP A 57 -1.00 11.72 11.88
C ASP A 57 -0.92 10.34 12.56
N LEU A 58 -0.49 9.30 11.84
CA LEU A 58 -0.45 7.93 12.35
C LEU A 58 0.66 7.72 13.36
N ALA A 59 0.39 6.93 14.42
CA ALA A 59 1.41 6.49 15.38
C ALA A 59 2.52 5.65 14.69
N ASN A 60 2.15 4.89 13.67
CA ASN A 60 3.07 4.16 12.81
C ASN A 60 2.81 4.50 11.33
N PRO A 61 3.50 5.51 10.77
CA PRO A 61 3.33 5.98 9.40
C PRO A 61 4.06 5.12 8.36
N ASP A 62 4.81 4.12 8.82
CA ASP A 62 5.66 3.29 7.96
C ASP A 62 4.87 2.18 7.25
N TRP A 63 3.57 2.06 7.52
CA TRP A 63 2.69 1.11 6.87
C TRP A 63 1.84 1.74 5.77
N ILE A 64 1.68 1.00 4.68
CA ILE A 64 0.63 1.21 3.70
C ILE A 64 -0.38 0.07 3.90
N SER A 65 -1.65 0.44 4.03
CA SER A 65 -2.74 -0.53 4.12
C SER A 65 -3.98 0.00 3.43
N PHE A 66 -4.55 -0.81 2.57
CA PHE A 66 -5.75 -0.46 1.82
C PHE A 66 -6.56 -1.71 1.45
N ARG A 67 -7.86 -1.52 1.24
CA ARG A 67 -8.74 -2.52 0.62
C ARG A 67 -8.85 -2.24 -0.86
N HIS A 68 -8.97 -3.29 -1.64
CA HIS A 68 -9.25 -3.23 -3.06
C HIS A 68 -10.50 -4.07 -3.34
N GLU A 69 -11.52 -3.46 -3.93
CA GLU A 69 -12.73 -4.13 -4.40
C GLU A 69 -12.61 -4.31 -5.91
N ILE A 70 -12.76 -5.55 -6.38
CA ILE A 70 -12.54 -5.92 -7.77
C ILE A 70 -13.85 -6.48 -8.35
N HIS A 71 -14.43 -5.75 -9.29
CA HIS A 71 -15.64 -6.15 -10.02
C HIS A 71 -15.30 -7.12 -11.15
N THR A 72 -14.32 -6.78 -11.96
CA THR A 72 -13.82 -7.62 -13.08
C THR A 72 -12.32 -7.88 -12.92
N HIS A 73 -11.50 -6.87 -13.05
CA HIS A 73 -10.05 -6.95 -12.87
C HIS A 73 -9.46 -5.60 -12.43
N SER A 74 -8.28 -5.62 -11.84
CA SER A 74 -7.50 -4.43 -11.52
C SER A 74 -6.78 -3.87 -12.75
N GLY A 75 -6.20 -2.67 -12.63
CA GLY A 75 -5.15 -2.23 -13.54
C GLY A 75 -3.92 -3.15 -13.47
N VAL A 76 -3.06 -3.07 -14.49
CA VAL A 76 -1.75 -3.74 -14.53
C VAL A 76 -0.69 -2.77 -14.04
N HIS A 77 0.13 -3.16 -13.11
CA HIS A 77 1.20 -2.32 -12.60
C HIS A 77 2.40 -3.15 -12.13
N VAL A 78 3.54 -2.45 -12.04
CA VAL A 78 4.80 -3.00 -11.55
C VAL A 78 5.20 -2.22 -10.32
N HIS A 79 5.54 -2.87 -9.27
CA HIS A 79 6.26 -2.31 -8.12
C HIS A 79 6.99 -3.44 -7.39
N GLN A 80 7.85 -3.06 -6.42
CA GLN A 80 8.48 -4.06 -5.57
C GLN A 80 7.40 -4.88 -4.85
N GLY A 81 7.59 -6.19 -4.80
CA GLY A 81 6.73 -7.09 -4.03
C GLY A 81 6.83 -6.84 -2.51
N GLY A 82 6.68 -7.89 -1.72
CA GLY A 82 6.70 -7.76 -0.26
C GLY A 82 5.39 -7.27 0.32
N LEU A 83 4.30 -7.31 -0.46
CA LEU A 83 2.94 -7.11 0.01
C LEU A 83 2.32 -8.44 0.40
N ALA A 84 1.62 -8.43 1.54
CA ALA A 84 0.68 -9.48 1.92
C ALA A 84 -0.74 -8.99 1.65
N LEU A 85 -1.50 -9.77 0.88
CA LEU A 85 -2.89 -9.51 0.55
C LEU A 85 -3.74 -10.59 1.21
N PHE A 86 -4.66 -10.20 2.10
CA PHE A 86 -5.60 -11.12 2.72
C PHE A 86 -6.97 -11.00 2.03
N VAL A 87 -7.46 -12.09 1.45
CA VAL A 87 -8.74 -12.12 0.76
C VAL A 87 -9.89 -12.11 1.78
N THR A 88 -10.67 -11.04 1.78
CA THR A 88 -11.77 -10.82 2.74
C THR A 88 -13.13 -11.21 2.19
N ARG A 89 -13.26 -11.35 0.86
CA ARG A 89 -14.54 -11.71 0.21
C ARG A 89 -14.30 -12.24 -1.19
N GLY A 90 -15.06 -13.26 -1.57
CA GLY A 90 -15.13 -13.76 -2.94
C GLY A 90 -13.97 -14.67 -3.34
N ARG A 91 -13.77 -14.76 -4.66
CA ARG A 91 -12.75 -15.63 -5.27
C ARG A 91 -12.22 -14.99 -6.57
N GLY A 92 -10.98 -15.32 -6.90
CA GLY A 92 -10.37 -14.79 -8.09
C GLY A 92 -9.01 -15.43 -8.38
N TYR A 93 -8.21 -14.73 -9.15
CA TYR A 93 -6.82 -15.10 -9.37
C TYR A 93 -5.95 -13.86 -9.58
N THR A 94 -4.66 -14.02 -9.34
CA THR A 94 -3.64 -13.03 -9.63
C THR A 94 -2.72 -13.57 -10.71
N ILE A 95 -2.44 -12.76 -11.71
CA ILE A 95 -1.29 -12.96 -12.59
C ILE A 95 -0.12 -12.18 -12.00
N CYS A 96 0.99 -12.85 -11.76
CA CYS A 96 2.19 -12.27 -11.16
C CYS A 96 3.38 -12.72 -11.98
N ASP A 97 3.99 -11.82 -12.76
CA ASP A 97 5.04 -12.13 -13.74
C ASP A 97 4.70 -13.34 -14.65
N GLY A 98 3.49 -13.32 -15.20
CA GLY A 98 2.96 -14.39 -16.04
C GLY A 98 2.52 -15.66 -15.30
N ARG A 99 2.72 -15.76 -13.98
CA ARG A 99 2.28 -16.89 -13.16
C ARG A 99 0.89 -16.63 -12.60
N ARG A 100 -0.02 -17.56 -12.80
CA ARG A 100 -1.36 -17.51 -12.22
C ARG A 100 -1.39 -18.15 -10.83
N ALA A 101 -2.01 -17.48 -9.89
CA ALA A 101 -2.34 -17.99 -8.55
C ALA A 101 -3.83 -17.76 -8.29
N ASP A 102 -4.60 -18.85 -8.18
CA ASP A 102 -6.02 -18.79 -7.80
C ASP A 102 -6.16 -18.64 -6.29
N TRP A 103 -7.17 -17.88 -5.85
CA TRP A 103 -7.44 -17.61 -4.44
C TRP A 103 -8.93 -17.45 -4.17
N LYS A 104 -9.30 -17.59 -2.90
CA LYS A 104 -10.66 -17.39 -2.38
C LYS A 104 -10.63 -16.75 -0.99
N GLU A 105 -11.79 -16.39 -0.49
CA GLU A 105 -11.95 -15.86 0.87
C GLU A 105 -11.20 -16.70 1.92
N GLY A 106 -10.44 -16.02 2.78
CA GLY A 106 -9.59 -16.59 3.80
C GLY A 106 -8.15 -16.88 3.36
N ASP A 107 -7.84 -16.80 2.07
CA ASP A 107 -6.49 -17.02 1.55
C ASP A 107 -5.59 -15.78 1.71
N VAL A 108 -4.29 -16.02 1.70
CA VAL A 108 -3.25 -14.98 1.65
C VAL A 108 -2.48 -15.08 0.34
N ILE A 109 -2.31 -13.95 -0.34
CA ILE A 109 -1.48 -13.81 -1.53
C ILE A 109 -0.21 -13.08 -1.12
N LEU A 110 0.95 -13.62 -1.41
CA LEU A 110 2.24 -13.00 -1.16
C LEU A 110 2.89 -12.61 -2.48
N LEU A 111 3.04 -11.32 -2.74
CA LEU A 111 3.78 -10.85 -3.90
C LEU A 111 5.28 -11.01 -3.66
N PRO A 112 6.03 -11.65 -4.57
CA PRO A 112 7.44 -11.92 -4.37
C PRO A 112 8.27 -10.63 -4.34
N ILE A 113 9.40 -10.68 -3.65
CA ILE A 113 10.41 -9.62 -3.66
C ILE A 113 11.44 -9.99 -4.70
N GLN A 114 11.65 -9.10 -5.68
CA GLN A 114 12.64 -9.33 -6.72
C GLN A 114 13.19 -8.01 -7.31
N PRO A 115 14.42 -8.01 -7.83
CA PRO A 115 14.98 -6.87 -8.54
C PRO A 115 14.09 -6.43 -9.70
N GLY A 116 13.86 -5.12 -9.83
CA GLY A 116 13.03 -4.55 -10.90
C GLY A 116 11.53 -4.54 -10.61
N GLY A 117 11.10 -5.12 -9.50
CA GLY A 117 9.70 -5.18 -9.13
C GLY A 117 8.96 -6.38 -9.73
N VAL A 118 7.67 -6.42 -9.51
CA VAL A 118 6.76 -7.52 -9.87
C VAL A 118 5.59 -6.94 -10.63
N GLU A 119 5.41 -7.37 -11.88
CA GLU A 119 4.21 -7.06 -12.65
C GLU A 119 3.05 -7.92 -12.17
N HIS A 120 1.93 -7.32 -11.85
CA HIS A 120 0.78 -8.08 -11.42
C HIS A 120 -0.55 -7.43 -11.75
N GLN A 121 -1.57 -8.29 -11.81
CA GLN A 121 -2.97 -7.94 -12.02
C GLN A 121 -3.85 -8.94 -11.29
N HIS A 122 -4.98 -8.47 -10.75
CA HIS A 122 -5.95 -9.27 -10.02
C HIS A 122 -7.26 -9.37 -10.78
N PHE A 123 -7.90 -10.54 -10.76
CA PHE A 123 -9.12 -10.84 -11.50
C PHE A 123 -10.18 -11.44 -10.58
N ASN A 124 -11.41 -10.99 -10.73
CA ASN A 124 -12.56 -11.60 -10.09
C ASN A 124 -13.05 -12.82 -10.91
N LEU A 125 -13.42 -13.90 -10.24
CA LEU A 125 -14.07 -15.09 -10.83
C LEU A 125 -15.47 -15.32 -10.29
N GLY A 126 -15.98 -14.42 -9.46
CA GLY A 126 -17.33 -14.46 -8.92
C GLY A 126 -18.29 -13.56 -9.70
N ASP A 127 -19.58 -13.73 -9.44
CA ASP A 127 -20.64 -12.85 -9.94
C ASP A 127 -20.73 -11.56 -9.11
N GLU A 128 -20.31 -11.62 -7.85
CA GLU A 128 -20.21 -10.48 -6.93
C GLU A 128 -18.77 -10.00 -6.83
N PRO A 129 -18.54 -8.71 -6.51
CA PRO A 129 -17.18 -8.19 -6.34
C PRO A 129 -16.39 -8.96 -5.28
N CYS A 130 -15.16 -9.31 -5.60
CA CYS A 130 -14.23 -9.84 -4.62
C CYS A 130 -13.42 -8.70 -3.97
N GLU A 131 -12.83 -9.00 -2.81
CA GLU A 131 -12.12 -7.99 -2.03
C GLU A 131 -10.97 -8.61 -1.26
N TRP A 132 -9.87 -7.89 -1.20
CA TRP A 132 -8.75 -8.18 -0.32
C TRP A 132 -8.23 -6.91 0.37
N ILE A 133 -7.53 -7.09 1.47
CA ILE A 133 -6.80 -6.03 2.16
C ILE A 133 -5.31 -6.26 2.02
N ALA A 134 -4.58 -5.19 1.68
CA ALA A 134 -3.13 -5.19 1.54
C ALA A 134 -2.44 -4.61 2.77
N PHE A 135 -1.27 -5.16 3.07
CA PHE A 135 -0.33 -4.64 4.04
C PHE A 135 1.08 -4.62 3.45
N ALA A 136 1.72 -3.46 3.50
CA ALA A 136 3.10 -3.26 3.08
C ALA A 136 3.85 -2.42 4.10
N PHE A 137 5.08 -2.82 4.41
CA PHE A 137 5.97 -2.05 5.28
C PHE A 137 6.91 -1.21 4.40
N ASN A 138 6.63 0.09 4.33
CA ASN A 138 7.26 1.00 3.36
C ASN A 138 8.80 1.09 3.46
N PRO A 139 9.42 1.15 4.66
CA PRO A 139 10.88 1.18 4.75
C PRO A 139 11.56 -0.03 4.09
N TRP A 140 10.90 -1.18 4.07
CA TRP A 140 11.38 -2.35 3.37
C TRP A 140 11.27 -2.20 1.86
N LEU A 141 10.14 -1.69 1.37
CA LEU A 141 9.93 -1.42 -0.05
C LEU A 141 10.93 -0.40 -0.58
N ASP A 142 11.17 0.68 0.18
CA ASP A 142 12.16 1.71 -0.16
C ASP A 142 13.58 1.14 -0.23
N ALA A 143 13.97 0.32 0.75
CA ALA A 143 15.27 -0.33 0.80
C ALA A 143 15.51 -1.29 -0.38
N MET A 144 14.45 -1.89 -0.91
CA MET A 144 14.49 -2.82 -2.05
C MET A 144 14.33 -2.12 -3.40
N GLY A 145 14.22 -0.79 -3.43
CA GLY A 145 14.00 -0.03 -4.65
C GLY A 145 12.55 -0.12 -5.13
N ASN A 146 11.65 0.55 -4.41
CA ASN A 146 10.23 0.56 -4.69
C ASN A 146 9.91 1.46 -5.91
N GLY A 147 10.26 1.01 -7.11
CA GLY A 147 9.78 1.62 -8.34
C GLY A 147 8.29 1.30 -8.53
N TYR A 148 7.53 2.26 -9.04
CA TYR A 148 6.14 2.07 -9.43
C TYR A 148 5.94 2.46 -10.89
N GLU A 149 5.34 1.56 -11.67
CA GLU A 149 4.98 1.81 -13.06
C GLU A 149 3.56 1.31 -13.32
N GLN A 150 2.67 2.20 -13.73
CA GLN A 150 1.33 1.81 -14.20
C GLN A 150 1.43 1.41 -15.66
N LYS A 151 1.12 0.15 -15.99
CA LYS A 151 1.12 -0.40 -17.36
C LYS A 151 -0.23 -0.21 -18.03
N GLU A 152 -1.31 -0.59 -17.35
CA GLU A 152 -2.68 -0.48 -17.82
C GLU A 152 -3.58 0.05 -16.71
N ASN A 153 -4.38 1.06 -17.00
CA ASN A 153 -5.35 1.60 -16.05
C ASN A 153 -6.56 0.66 -15.92
N HIS A 154 -7.18 0.69 -14.74
CA HIS A 154 -8.49 0.06 -14.52
C HIS A 154 -9.50 0.57 -15.57
N PRO A 155 -10.37 -0.30 -16.15
CA PRO A 155 -11.23 0.07 -17.28
C PRO A 155 -12.20 1.23 -17.02
N GLU A 156 -12.59 1.44 -15.78
CA GLU A 156 -13.50 2.53 -15.39
C GLU A 156 -12.76 3.83 -15.02
N TYR A 157 -11.44 3.78 -14.82
CA TYR A 157 -10.68 4.97 -14.49
C TYR A 157 -10.63 5.93 -15.69
N ARG A 158 -10.88 7.19 -15.43
CA ARG A 158 -10.72 8.28 -16.40
C ARG A 158 -9.83 9.34 -15.78
N GLU A 159 -8.84 9.80 -16.52
CA GLU A 159 -8.08 10.98 -16.11
C GLU A 159 -9.02 12.19 -16.15
N GLU A 160 -9.01 12.97 -15.07
CA GLU A 160 -9.69 14.25 -15.10
C GLU A 160 -9.02 15.09 -16.17
N SER A 161 -9.80 15.57 -17.16
CA SER A 161 -9.29 16.50 -18.17
C SER A 161 -8.97 17.82 -17.47
N GLU A 162 -7.72 18.27 -17.58
CA GLU A 162 -7.28 19.58 -17.12
C GLU A 162 -8.12 20.73 -17.73
#